data_08b9f41c5f85c8f71152c21fb68362b1
#
_entry.id   08b9f41c5f85c8f71152c21fb68362b1
#
_cell.length_a   1.000
_cell.length_b   1.000
_cell.length_c   1.000
_cell.angle_alpha   90.00
_cell.angle_beta   90.00
_cell.angle_gamma   90.00
#
_symmetry.space_group_name_H-M   'P 1'
#
loop_
_entity.id
_entity.type
_entity.pdbx_description
1 polymer ?
#
loop_
_entity_poly.entity_id
_entity_poly.type
_entity_poly.pdbx_seq_one_letter_code
_entity_poly.pdbx_strand_id
1 'polypeptide(L)'
;MQLTFNDFIKMEEIDHQYFPDENVSPADEAYKWYLADPNSCVVVKDNSNVVAYVNILSLKEEVYNKVKFNEMNESQILVSDLELNKDKYFNYLYFSTIAIDENHRDIHTLRQLIDITSKKIIEIVNQGCEIKEVMADCSTPQGQKITQRFLKLKPFMKTSHNSMIHILSGDEFIELLHK
;
A
#
# COMPACT_ATOMS: atom_id res chain seq x y z
N MET A 1 -6.20 -16.00 4.60
CA MET A 1 -5.04 -16.50 5.38
C MET A 1 -4.69 -15.45 6.40
N GLN A 2 -4.54 -15.83 7.67
CA GLN A 2 -4.16 -14.87 8.73
C GLN A 2 -2.63 -14.73 8.73
N LEU A 3 -2.13 -13.49 8.75
CA LEU A 3 -0.71 -13.18 8.85
C LEU A 3 -0.29 -13.22 10.33
N THR A 4 0.95 -13.60 10.56
CA THR A 4 1.59 -13.69 11.88
C THR A 4 2.61 -12.55 12.03
N PHE A 5 3.05 -12.28 13.25
CA PHE A 5 4.10 -11.28 13.49
C PHE A 5 5.40 -11.62 12.74
N ASN A 6 5.74 -12.92 12.59
CA ASN A 6 6.91 -13.34 11.83
C ASN A 6 6.81 -12.97 10.33
N ASP A 7 5.59 -12.89 9.77
CA ASP A 7 5.41 -12.42 8.40
C ASP A 7 5.81 -10.94 8.28
N PHE A 8 5.52 -10.12 9.30
CA PHE A 8 5.89 -8.70 9.32
C PHE A 8 7.38 -8.49 9.55
N ILE A 9 8.03 -9.32 10.37
CA ILE A 9 9.51 -9.33 10.46
C ILE A 9 10.11 -9.59 9.07
N LYS A 10 9.55 -10.54 8.31
CA LYS A 10 10.03 -10.83 6.96
C LYS A 10 9.79 -9.68 5.98
N MET A 11 8.68 -8.95 6.10
CA MET A 11 8.42 -7.76 5.30
C MET A 11 9.42 -6.64 5.60
N GLU A 12 9.73 -6.39 6.87
CA GLU A 12 10.76 -5.44 7.30
C GLU A 12 12.14 -5.79 6.72
N GLU A 13 12.52 -7.08 6.72
CA GLU A 13 13.73 -7.55 6.06
C GLU A 13 13.75 -7.26 4.55
N ILE A 14 12.58 -7.37 3.88
CA ILE A 14 12.45 -7.04 2.45
C ILE A 14 12.61 -5.52 2.24
N ASP A 15 12.04 -4.70 3.12
CA ASP A 15 12.15 -3.24 3.02
C ASP A 15 13.59 -2.75 3.15
N HIS A 16 14.36 -3.33 4.06
CA HIS A 16 15.80 -3.02 4.22
C HIS A 16 16.65 -3.35 2.97
N GLN A 17 16.13 -4.12 2.00
CA GLN A 17 16.80 -4.33 0.70
C GLN A 17 16.71 -3.09 -0.21
N TYR A 18 15.77 -2.17 0.04
CA TYR A 18 15.42 -1.07 -0.86
C TYR A 18 15.46 0.31 -0.23
N PHE A 19 15.22 0.40 1.08
CA PHE A 19 15.06 1.66 1.80
C PHE A 19 16.09 1.79 2.91
N PRO A 20 16.59 2.99 3.19
CA PRO A 20 17.38 3.25 4.39
C PRO A 20 16.52 3.06 5.65
N ASP A 21 17.16 2.72 6.77
CA ASP A 21 16.48 2.34 8.01
C ASP A 21 15.46 3.38 8.50
N GLU A 22 15.73 4.67 8.32
CA GLU A 22 14.81 5.74 8.69
C GLU A 22 13.51 5.78 7.91
N ASN A 23 13.44 5.07 6.77
CA ASN A 23 12.27 4.99 5.89
C ASN A 23 11.57 3.62 5.96
N VAL A 24 12.03 2.74 6.82
CA VAL A 24 11.41 1.42 7.04
C VAL A 24 10.48 1.49 8.24
N SER A 25 9.23 1.11 8.04
CA SER A 25 8.29 0.98 9.15
C SER A 25 8.62 -0.27 9.96
N PRO A 26 8.81 -0.17 11.28
CA PRO A 26 9.08 -1.33 12.12
C PRO A 26 7.97 -2.39 12.02
N ALA A 27 8.35 -3.67 12.06
CA ALA A 27 7.43 -4.80 11.94
C ALA A 27 6.27 -4.75 12.95
N ASP A 28 6.52 -4.26 14.17
CA ASP A 28 5.50 -4.16 15.21
C ASP A 28 4.46 -3.07 14.90
N GLU A 29 4.85 -1.95 14.26
CA GLU A 29 3.92 -0.90 13.84
C GLU A 29 3.06 -1.37 12.66
N ALA A 30 3.67 -1.96 11.64
CA ALA A 30 2.94 -2.52 10.50
C ALA A 30 1.98 -3.65 10.94
N TYR A 31 2.39 -4.48 11.92
CA TYR A 31 1.53 -5.51 12.49
C TYR A 31 0.34 -4.93 13.26
N LYS A 32 0.50 -3.80 13.95
CA LYS A 32 -0.60 -3.08 14.61
C LYS A 32 -1.64 -2.58 13.61
N TRP A 33 -1.22 -2.04 12.45
CA TRP A 33 -2.14 -1.67 11.36
C TRP A 33 -2.93 -2.88 10.88
N TYR A 34 -2.26 -4.01 10.64
CA TYR A 34 -2.90 -5.25 10.21
C TYR A 34 -3.88 -5.81 11.25
N LEU A 35 -3.55 -5.76 12.55
CA LEU A 35 -4.46 -6.19 13.61
C LEU A 35 -5.72 -5.31 13.69
N ALA A 36 -5.59 -4.02 13.41
CA ALA A 36 -6.71 -3.08 13.37
C ALA A 36 -7.54 -3.23 12.09
N ASP A 37 -6.88 -3.44 10.94
CA ASP A 37 -7.50 -3.68 9.64
C ASP A 37 -6.79 -4.82 8.89
N PRO A 38 -7.32 -6.05 8.92
CA PRO A 38 -6.74 -7.19 8.19
C PRO A 38 -6.71 -7.04 6.67
N ASN A 39 -7.38 -6.03 6.12
CA ASN A 39 -7.32 -5.71 4.70
C ASN A 39 -6.12 -4.82 4.33
N SER A 40 -5.43 -4.27 5.32
CA SER A 40 -4.30 -3.35 5.10
C SER A 40 -3.05 -4.01 4.51
N CYS A 41 -2.99 -5.34 4.45
CA CYS A 41 -1.83 -6.05 3.94
C CYS A 41 -2.22 -7.21 3.03
N VAL A 42 -1.58 -7.29 1.87
CA VAL A 42 -1.69 -8.40 0.90
C VAL A 42 -0.31 -8.98 0.67
N VAL A 43 -0.19 -10.31 0.66
CA VAL A 43 1.10 -10.99 0.54
C VAL A 43 1.10 -12.07 -0.54
N VAL A 44 2.26 -12.30 -1.14
CA VAL A 44 2.61 -13.53 -1.87
C VAL A 44 3.60 -14.30 -1.02
N LYS A 45 3.36 -15.60 -0.88
CA LYS A 45 4.26 -16.50 -0.14
C LYS A 45 4.83 -17.58 -1.06
N ASP A 46 6.10 -17.89 -0.86
CA ASP A 46 6.75 -19.10 -1.36
C ASP A 46 7.18 -19.98 -0.18
N ASN A 47 6.79 -21.27 -0.18
CA ASN A 47 7.06 -22.21 0.90
C ASN A 47 6.80 -21.64 2.32
N SER A 48 5.68 -20.94 2.49
CA SER A 48 5.25 -20.26 3.72
C SER A 48 6.00 -18.98 4.09
N ASN A 49 7.04 -18.58 3.37
CA ASN A 49 7.75 -17.32 3.56
C ASN A 49 7.14 -16.20 2.70
N VAL A 50 7.00 -15.01 3.26
CA VAL A 50 6.61 -13.83 2.49
C VAL A 50 7.74 -13.49 1.51
N VAL A 51 7.39 -13.39 0.22
CA VAL A 51 8.33 -13.01 -0.86
C VAL A 51 7.92 -11.72 -1.56
N ALA A 52 6.67 -11.30 -1.39
CA ALA A 52 6.21 -10.00 -1.88
C ALA A 52 4.99 -9.56 -1.07
N TYR A 53 4.79 -8.23 -0.95
CA TYR A 53 3.65 -7.69 -0.24
C TYR A 53 3.27 -6.29 -0.70
N VAL A 54 2.05 -5.91 -0.38
CA VAL A 54 1.50 -4.55 -0.52
C VAL A 54 0.87 -4.16 0.81
N ASN A 55 1.19 -2.98 1.31
CA ASN A 55 0.43 -2.33 2.37
C ASN A 55 -0.51 -1.29 1.76
N ILE A 56 -1.79 -1.39 2.12
CA ILE A 56 -2.86 -0.50 1.66
C ILE A 56 -3.57 0.03 2.90
N LEU A 57 -3.40 1.30 3.19
CA LEU A 57 -4.03 1.91 4.36
C LEU A 57 -5.29 2.68 3.93
N SER A 58 -6.42 2.35 4.55
CA SER A 58 -7.62 3.19 4.51
C SER A 58 -7.42 4.31 5.52
N LEU A 59 -7.15 5.53 5.06
CA LEU A 59 -6.85 6.67 5.92
C LEU A 59 -8.06 7.57 6.13
N LYS A 60 -8.14 8.19 7.30
CA LYS A 60 -9.03 9.34 7.51
C LYS A 60 -8.66 10.45 6.53
N GLU A 61 -9.66 11.15 6.01
CA GLU A 61 -9.49 12.19 4.98
C GLU A 61 -8.45 13.25 5.36
N GLU A 62 -8.45 13.68 6.61
CA GLU A 62 -7.50 14.68 7.12
C GLU A 62 -6.05 14.17 7.11
N VAL A 63 -5.84 12.89 7.46
CA VAL A 63 -4.52 12.25 7.47
C VAL A 63 -4.04 12.01 6.05
N TYR A 64 -4.92 11.48 5.19
CA TYR A 64 -4.65 11.29 3.77
C TYR A 64 -4.18 12.59 3.11
N ASN A 65 -4.86 13.71 3.37
CA ASN A 65 -4.48 15.01 2.83
C ASN A 65 -3.13 15.51 3.37
N LYS A 66 -2.82 15.29 4.66
CA LYS A 66 -1.50 15.64 5.21
C LYS A 66 -0.37 14.88 4.51
N VAL A 67 -0.55 13.58 4.25
CA VAL A 67 0.43 12.77 3.49
C VAL A 67 0.51 13.28 2.05
N LYS A 68 -0.63 13.49 1.38
CA LYS A 68 -0.73 13.96 0.00
C LYS A 68 -0.02 15.28 -0.25
N PHE A 69 -0.09 16.19 0.71
CA PHE A 69 0.55 17.52 0.62
C PHE A 69 1.91 17.59 1.33
N ASN A 70 2.51 16.43 1.67
CA ASN A 70 3.82 16.33 2.32
C ASN A 70 3.92 17.08 3.66
N GLU A 71 2.82 17.13 4.40
CA GLU A 71 2.73 17.69 5.76
C GLU A 71 2.96 16.60 6.83
N MET A 72 2.91 15.33 6.43
CA MET A 72 3.06 14.15 7.28
C MET A 72 3.76 13.02 6.51
N ASN A 73 4.70 12.34 7.15
CA ASN A 73 5.36 11.16 6.59
C ASN A 73 4.65 9.86 7.02
N GLU A 74 4.83 8.81 6.23
CA GLU A 74 4.27 7.48 6.53
C GLU A 74 4.62 6.98 7.93
N SER A 75 5.87 7.13 8.36
CA SER A 75 6.34 6.74 9.70
C SER A 75 5.62 7.42 10.88
N GLN A 76 4.82 8.45 10.61
CA GLN A 76 4.01 9.16 11.61
C GLN A 76 2.56 8.66 11.65
N ILE A 77 2.16 7.78 10.73
CA ILE A 77 0.80 7.24 10.68
C ILE A 77 0.60 6.25 11.83
N LEU A 78 -0.39 6.52 12.66
CA LEU A 78 -0.78 5.67 13.78
C LEU A 78 -2.02 4.84 13.45
N VAL A 79 -2.30 3.81 14.25
CA VAL A 79 -3.55 3.03 14.14
C VAL A 79 -4.79 3.93 14.25
N SER A 80 -4.73 4.98 15.07
CA SER A 80 -5.83 5.96 15.22
C SER A 80 -6.12 6.77 13.95
N ASP A 81 -5.21 6.78 12.99
CA ASP A 81 -5.32 7.51 11.73
C ASP A 81 -6.01 6.69 10.63
N LEU A 82 -6.16 5.39 10.87
CA LEU A 82 -6.89 4.51 9.97
C LEU A 82 -8.39 4.83 10.00
N GLU A 83 -9.03 4.78 8.85
CA GLU A 83 -10.48 4.90 8.74
C GLU A 83 -11.13 3.52 8.85
N LEU A 84 -11.72 3.24 10.00
CA LEU A 84 -12.38 1.96 10.30
C LEU A 84 -13.91 2.09 10.36
N ASN A 85 -14.45 3.30 10.14
CA ASN A 85 -15.88 3.51 10.07
C ASN A 85 -16.42 2.96 8.74
N LYS A 86 -17.36 2.05 8.80
CA LYS A 86 -17.91 1.35 7.63
C LYS A 86 -18.40 2.28 6.52
N ASP A 87 -18.97 3.43 6.88
CA ASP A 87 -19.52 4.40 5.92
C ASP A 87 -18.45 5.20 5.17
N LYS A 88 -17.20 5.19 5.66
CA LYS A 88 -16.07 5.94 5.11
C LYS A 88 -14.87 5.04 4.78
N TYR A 89 -14.95 3.78 5.18
CA TYR A 89 -13.91 2.80 4.95
C TYR A 89 -13.58 2.69 3.47
N PHE A 90 -12.31 2.70 3.13
CA PHE A 90 -11.76 2.69 1.76
C PHE A 90 -12.01 3.97 0.93
N ASN A 91 -12.60 5.03 1.49
CA ASN A 91 -12.78 6.28 0.72
C ASN A 91 -11.44 6.85 0.25
N TYR A 92 -10.40 6.80 1.08
CA TYR A 92 -9.06 7.31 0.79
C TYR A 92 -8.02 6.22 0.99
N LEU A 93 -7.52 5.67 -0.11
CA LEU A 93 -6.56 4.57 -0.11
C LEU A 93 -5.13 5.08 -0.29
N TYR A 94 -4.25 4.68 0.59
CA TYR A 94 -2.83 4.92 0.50
C TYR A 94 -2.07 3.60 0.33
N PHE A 95 -1.49 3.40 -0.87
CA PHE A 95 -0.51 2.35 -1.11
C PHE A 95 0.82 2.77 -0.50
N SER A 96 1.06 2.37 0.73
CA SER A 96 2.23 2.80 1.48
C SER A 96 3.48 2.05 1.02
N THR A 97 3.39 0.75 0.79
CA THR A 97 4.51 -0.06 0.33
C THR A 97 4.07 -1.06 -0.73
N ILE A 98 4.90 -1.25 -1.75
CA ILE A 98 4.87 -2.39 -2.69
C ILE A 98 6.30 -2.90 -2.78
N ALA A 99 6.58 -4.07 -2.19
CA ALA A 99 7.91 -4.63 -2.13
C ALA A 99 7.95 -6.11 -2.52
N ILE A 100 9.05 -6.53 -3.15
CA ILE A 100 9.31 -7.90 -3.59
C ILE A 100 10.74 -8.25 -3.18
N ASP A 101 10.92 -9.36 -2.49
CA ASP A 101 12.24 -9.90 -2.14
C ASP A 101 13.15 -9.97 -3.38
N GLU A 102 14.41 -9.56 -3.26
CA GLU A 102 15.34 -9.45 -4.40
C GLU A 102 15.52 -10.77 -5.15
N ASN A 103 15.44 -11.92 -4.45
CA ASN A 103 15.57 -13.25 -5.04
C ASN A 103 14.30 -13.71 -5.78
N HIS A 104 13.18 -13.01 -5.60
CA HIS A 104 11.88 -13.28 -6.24
C HIS A 104 11.43 -12.14 -7.14
N ARG A 105 12.36 -11.24 -7.50
CA ARG A 105 12.09 -10.01 -8.25
C ARG A 105 11.91 -10.26 -9.73
N ASP A 106 10.80 -10.87 -10.09
CA ASP A 106 10.40 -11.16 -11.46
C ASP A 106 8.98 -10.63 -11.76
N ILE A 107 8.65 -10.61 -13.06
CA ILE A 107 7.36 -10.10 -13.53
C ILE A 107 6.18 -10.99 -13.10
N HIS A 108 6.42 -12.27 -12.87
CA HIS A 108 5.37 -13.21 -12.46
C HIS A 108 4.93 -12.93 -11.01
N THR A 109 5.88 -12.81 -10.10
CA THR A 109 5.63 -12.43 -8.70
C THR A 109 4.92 -11.08 -8.59
N LEU A 110 5.37 -10.09 -9.37
CA LEU A 110 4.71 -8.78 -9.40
C LEU A 110 3.25 -8.89 -9.90
N ARG A 111 3.00 -9.59 -10.99
CA ARG A 111 1.64 -9.79 -11.51
C ARG A 111 0.75 -10.50 -10.51
N GLN A 112 1.24 -11.56 -9.89
CA GLN A 112 0.51 -12.29 -8.86
C GLN A 112 0.12 -11.36 -7.70
N LEU A 113 1.05 -10.54 -7.21
CA LEU A 113 0.80 -9.57 -6.15
C LEU A 113 -0.29 -8.55 -6.55
N ILE A 114 -0.17 -7.97 -7.75
CA ILE A 114 -1.16 -7.01 -8.25
C ILE A 114 -2.54 -7.67 -8.44
N ASP A 115 -2.59 -8.90 -8.98
CA ASP A 115 -3.86 -9.61 -9.19
C ASP A 115 -4.57 -9.92 -7.87
N ILE A 116 -3.84 -10.36 -6.84
CA ILE A 116 -4.42 -10.65 -5.52
C ILE A 116 -4.90 -9.33 -4.88
N THR A 117 -4.11 -8.27 -4.99
CA THR A 117 -4.44 -6.95 -4.47
C THR A 117 -5.70 -6.39 -5.15
N SER A 118 -5.78 -6.47 -6.47
CA SER A 118 -6.94 -6.02 -7.25
C SER A 118 -8.22 -6.77 -6.84
N LYS A 119 -8.16 -8.10 -6.74
CA LYS A 119 -9.27 -8.94 -6.29
C LYS A 119 -9.74 -8.55 -4.90
N LYS A 120 -8.81 -8.30 -3.97
CA LYS A 120 -9.12 -7.87 -2.61
C LYS A 120 -9.85 -6.54 -2.59
N ILE A 121 -9.40 -5.56 -3.36
CA ILE A 121 -10.05 -4.25 -3.46
C ILE A 121 -11.44 -4.39 -4.08
N ILE A 122 -11.59 -5.17 -5.16
CA ILE A 122 -12.91 -5.44 -5.79
C ILE A 122 -13.87 -6.08 -4.79
N GLU A 123 -13.44 -7.04 -3.99
CA GLU A 123 -14.26 -7.67 -2.95
C GLU A 123 -14.78 -6.63 -1.95
N ILE A 124 -13.95 -5.69 -1.52
CA ILE A 124 -14.32 -4.63 -0.57
C ILE A 124 -15.30 -3.64 -1.22
N VAL A 125 -15.06 -3.24 -2.45
CA VAL A 125 -15.95 -2.35 -3.22
C VAL A 125 -17.32 -3.02 -3.44
N ASN A 126 -17.35 -4.31 -3.75
CA ASN A 126 -18.60 -5.07 -3.91
C ASN A 126 -19.41 -5.22 -2.59
N GLN A 127 -18.79 -4.98 -1.43
CA GLN A 127 -19.48 -4.90 -0.14
C GLN A 127 -20.09 -3.51 0.12
N GLY A 128 -19.99 -2.58 -0.83
CA GLY A 128 -20.59 -1.25 -0.77
C GLY A 128 -19.63 -0.14 -0.33
N CYS A 129 -18.31 -0.42 -0.24
CA CYS A 129 -17.33 0.62 0.04
C CYS A 129 -17.08 1.48 -1.20
N GLU A 130 -17.03 2.80 -1.03
CA GLU A 130 -16.71 3.76 -2.07
C GLU A 130 -15.23 4.12 -2.00
N ILE A 131 -14.56 4.19 -3.15
CA ILE A 131 -13.22 4.76 -3.26
C ILE A 131 -13.36 6.16 -3.87
N LYS A 132 -12.89 7.19 -3.18
CA LYS A 132 -12.87 8.58 -3.68
C LYS A 132 -11.54 8.91 -4.35
N GLU A 133 -10.45 8.54 -3.73
CA GLU A 133 -9.11 8.77 -4.26
C GLU A 133 -8.12 7.70 -3.78
N VAL A 134 -7.16 7.41 -4.65
CA VAL A 134 -6.05 6.48 -4.39
C VAL A 134 -4.74 7.23 -4.51
N MET A 135 -3.80 6.98 -3.60
CA MET A 135 -2.48 7.59 -3.58
C MET A 135 -1.39 6.55 -3.37
N ALA A 136 -0.21 6.84 -3.92
CA ALA A 136 1.05 6.17 -3.57
C ALA A 136 2.17 7.20 -3.50
N ASP A 137 3.07 7.08 -2.52
CA ASP A 137 4.31 7.84 -2.45
C ASP A 137 5.48 6.95 -2.91
N CYS A 138 6.14 7.34 -3.99
CA CYS A 138 7.14 6.53 -4.66
C CYS A 138 8.53 7.13 -4.49
N SER A 139 9.33 6.58 -3.59
CA SER A 139 10.71 7.00 -3.32
C SER A 139 11.72 6.44 -4.34
N THR A 140 11.37 5.38 -5.09
CA THR A 140 12.26 4.74 -6.04
C THR A 140 11.77 4.86 -7.49
N PRO A 141 12.68 4.92 -8.51
CA PRO A 141 12.27 4.89 -9.91
C PRO A 141 11.48 3.65 -10.30
N GLN A 142 11.74 2.51 -9.66
CA GLN A 142 11.01 1.27 -9.89
C GLN A 142 9.60 1.36 -9.33
N GLY A 143 9.42 1.89 -8.11
CA GLY A 143 8.12 2.15 -7.51
C GLY A 143 7.28 3.05 -8.41
N GLN A 144 7.84 4.14 -8.94
CA GLN A 144 7.15 5.02 -9.88
C GLN A 144 6.69 4.27 -11.14
N LYS A 145 7.55 3.40 -11.72
CA LYS A 145 7.18 2.59 -12.90
C LYS A 145 6.05 1.61 -12.60
N ILE A 146 6.09 0.94 -11.44
CA ILE A 146 5.03 0.01 -11.01
C ILE A 146 3.72 0.77 -10.85
N THR A 147 3.74 1.86 -10.08
CA THR A 147 2.57 2.70 -9.81
C THR A 147 1.94 3.23 -11.10
N GLN A 148 2.73 3.74 -12.04
CA GLN A 148 2.23 4.25 -13.32
C GLN A 148 1.74 3.14 -14.28
N ARG A 149 2.43 2.00 -14.33
CA ARG A 149 2.11 0.94 -15.31
C ARG A 149 0.98 0.02 -14.85
N PHE A 150 0.96 -0.34 -13.58
CA PHE A 150 0.02 -1.33 -13.03
C PHE A 150 -1.15 -0.68 -12.31
N LEU A 151 -0.90 0.33 -11.46
CA LEU A 151 -1.96 1.03 -10.76
C LEU A 151 -2.51 2.23 -11.55
N LYS A 152 -1.84 2.63 -12.65
CA LYS A 152 -2.21 3.77 -13.50
C LYS A 152 -2.32 5.12 -12.78
N LEU A 153 -1.74 5.23 -11.57
CA LEU A 153 -1.72 6.49 -10.84
C LEU A 153 -0.87 7.52 -11.58
N LYS A 154 -1.29 8.78 -11.51
CA LYS A 154 -0.68 9.90 -12.23
C LYS A 154 0.22 10.70 -11.30
N PRO A 155 1.41 11.15 -11.73
CA PRO A 155 2.25 12.04 -10.92
C PRO A 155 1.47 13.27 -10.48
N PHE A 156 1.56 13.60 -9.20
CA PHE A 156 0.86 14.74 -8.59
C PHE A 156 1.83 15.77 -8.04
N MET A 157 2.73 15.37 -7.12
CA MET A 157 3.63 16.29 -6.46
C MET A 157 4.94 15.61 -6.08
N LYS A 158 6.06 16.33 -6.28
CA LYS A 158 7.37 15.91 -5.76
C LYS A 158 7.50 16.37 -4.30
N THR A 159 7.87 15.45 -3.41
CA THR A 159 8.04 15.75 -1.98
C THR A 159 9.39 16.39 -1.68
N SER A 160 9.54 16.95 -0.49
CA SER A 160 10.81 17.46 0.03
C SER A 160 11.87 16.36 0.21
N HIS A 161 11.47 15.10 0.31
CA HIS A 161 12.34 13.92 0.46
C HIS A 161 12.67 13.25 -0.89
N ASN A 162 12.46 13.96 -2.02
CA ASN A 162 12.70 13.47 -3.37
C ASN A 162 11.84 12.28 -3.82
N SER A 163 10.78 11.93 -3.10
CA SER A 163 9.77 11.01 -3.59
C SER A 163 8.77 11.70 -4.51
N MET A 164 7.93 10.92 -5.19
CA MET A 164 6.88 11.41 -6.08
C MET A 164 5.54 10.84 -5.63
N ILE A 165 4.65 11.71 -5.22
CA ILE A 165 3.26 11.35 -4.94
C ILE A 165 2.51 11.17 -6.26
N HIS A 166 1.83 10.03 -6.39
CA HIS A 166 0.96 9.69 -7.49
C HIS A 166 -0.46 9.54 -6.97
N ILE A 167 -1.45 10.00 -7.73
CA ILE A 167 -2.86 9.90 -7.38
C ILE A 167 -3.71 9.43 -8.56
N LEU A 168 -4.90 8.91 -8.25
CA LEU A 168 -5.96 8.63 -9.21
C LEU A 168 -7.31 8.78 -8.51
N SER A 169 -8.33 9.31 -9.23
CA SER A 169 -9.69 9.32 -8.71
C SER A 169 -10.21 7.90 -8.52
N GLY A 170 -11.11 7.70 -7.55
CA GLY A 170 -11.69 6.39 -7.28
C GLY A 170 -12.42 5.81 -8.49
N ASP A 171 -13.18 6.63 -9.21
CA ASP A 171 -13.91 6.18 -10.42
C ASP A 171 -12.96 5.64 -11.48
N GLU A 172 -11.89 6.39 -11.83
CA GLU A 172 -10.88 5.93 -12.78
C GLU A 172 -10.18 4.65 -12.30
N PHE A 173 -9.91 4.54 -10.99
CA PHE A 173 -9.25 3.38 -10.43
C PHE A 173 -10.14 2.13 -10.48
N ILE A 174 -11.43 2.24 -10.12
CA ILE A 174 -12.40 1.14 -10.21
C ILE A 174 -12.59 0.67 -11.65
N GLU A 175 -12.68 1.60 -12.62
CA GLU A 175 -12.77 1.23 -14.03
C GLU A 175 -11.55 0.41 -14.51
N LEU A 176 -10.37 0.65 -13.94
CA LEU A 176 -9.15 -0.09 -14.29
C LEU A 176 -9.13 -1.49 -13.69
N LEU A 177 -9.69 -1.68 -12.49
CA LEU A 177 -9.75 -2.98 -11.82
C LEU A 177 -10.70 -3.97 -12.54
N HIS A 178 -11.63 -3.46 -13.35
CA HIS A 178 -12.61 -4.28 -14.11
C HIS A 178 -12.16 -4.60 -15.54
N LYS A 179 -10.96 -4.18 -15.97
CA LYS A 179 -10.37 -4.46 -17.30
C LYS A 179 -9.39 -5.61 -17.26
#